data_74e59ec18c19dbf433136312666a8118
#
_entry.id   74e59ec18c19dbf433136312666a8118
#
_cell.length_a   1.000
_cell.length_b   1.000
_cell.length_c   1.000
_cell.angle_alpha   90.00
_cell.angle_beta   90.00
_cell.angle_gamma   90.00
#
_symmetry.space_group_name_H-M   'P 1'
#
loop_
_entity.id
_entity.type
_entity.pdbx_description
1 polymer ?
#
loop_
_entity_poly.entity_id
_entity_poly.type
_entity_poly.pdbx_seq_one_letter_code
_entity_poly.pdbx_strand_id
1 'polypeptide(L)'
;GLTIFHLALLHNTGSNNPIGFDSGVDNITFYPYFVAKDIFAFCCFLIFFTVFIFYFPNILNHFDNYIKANPLETPAHVVPEWYFLPYYAILRSIPHKTGGIIAMVGAILVLLIIPFINTSELRNTTHRPIFKICFWLFLSNFIILIWVCQKPVRDNFILLGQFATFYYFTFFLLLIPIIGKIQSELVNF
;
A
#
# COMPACT_ATOMS: atom_id res chain seq x y z
N GLY A 1 -5.51 -16.27 -12.40
CA GLY A 1 -5.34 -15.69 -13.75
C GLY A 1 -4.45 -14.46 -13.74
N LEU A 2 -4.73 -13.49 -12.88
CA LEU A 2 -3.92 -12.26 -12.74
C LEU A 2 -2.49 -12.56 -12.27
N THR A 3 -2.32 -13.52 -11.37
CA THR A 3 -0.99 -13.93 -10.89
C THR A 3 -0.14 -14.50 -12.03
N ILE A 4 -0.71 -15.36 -12.87
CA ILE A 4 -0.01 -15.93 -14.02
C ILE A 4 0.38 -14.84 -15.01
N PHE A 5 -0.53 -13.92 -15.30
CA PHE A 5 -0.25 -12.79 -16.19
C PHE A 5 0.85 -11.87 -15.63
N HIS A 6 0.80 -11.59 -14.33
CA HIS A 6 1.82 -10.79 -13.65
C HIS A 6 3.21 -11.44 -13.74
N LEU A 7 3.31 -12.74 -13.51
CA LEU A 7 4.57 -13.49 -13.63
C LEU A 7 5.08 -13.55 -15.07
N ALA A 8 4.20 -13.70 -16.06
CA ALA A 8 4.56 -13.69 -17.46
C ALA A 8 5.17 -12.34 -17.89
N LEU A 9 4.56 -11.22 -17.45
CA LEU A 9 5.12 -9.89 -17.70
C LEU A 9 6.44 -9.65 -16.98
N LEU A 10 6.59 -10.11 -15.74
CA LEU A 10 7.84 -10.02 -15.00
C LEU A 10 8.97 -10.79 -15.72
N HIS A 11 8.66 -11.94 -16.31
CA HIS A 11 9.63 -12.76 -17.02
C HIS A 11 10.20 -12.07 -18.27
N ASN A 12 9.47 -11.15 -18.90
CA ASN A 12 9.94 -10.40 -20.06
C ASN A 12 11.07 -9.42 -19.73
N THR A 13 11.02 -8.78 -18.57
CA THR A 13 11.99 -7.76 -18.16
C THR A 13 12.95 -8.23 -17.06
N GLY A 14 12.60 -9.32 -16.37
CA GLY A 14 13.32 -9.83 -15.22
C GLY A 14 13.10 -8.99 -13.95
N SER A 15 13.65 -9.46 -12.84
CA SER A 15 13.60 -8.79 -11.55
C SER A 15 14.72 -7.77 -11.40
N ASN A 16 14.48 -6.75 -10.58
CA ASN A 16 15.51 -5.81 -10.16
C ASN A 16 16.39 -6.44 -9.06
N ASN A 17 17.51 -5.82 -8.73
CA ASN A 17 18.40 -6.21 -7.65
C ASN A 17 18.63 -5.06 -6.66
N PRO A 18 19.19 -5.32 -5.44
CA PRO A 18 19.37 -4.29 -4.42
C PRO A 18 20.28 -3.13 -4.83
N ILE A 19 21.17 -3.33 -5.79
CA ILE A 19 22.12 -2.31 -6.27
C ILE A 19 21.52 -1.52 -7.45
N GLY A 20 20.57 -2.11 -8.19
CA GLY A 20 19.91 -1.47 -9.33
C GLY A 20 20.70 -1.53 -10.64
N PHE A 21 21.82 -2.27 -10.70
CA PHE A 21 22.59 -2.50 -11.92
C PHE A 21 21.94 -3.56 -12.81
N ASP A 22 22.32 -3.53 -14.08
CA ASP A 22 22.02 -4.64 -14.98
C ASP A 22 22.92 -5.83 -14.64
N SER A 23 22.31 -6.88 -14.08
CA SER A 23 22.98 -8.12 -13.65
C SER A 23 22.90 -9.23 -14.70
N GLY A 24 22.58 -8.90 -15.95
CA GLY A 24 22.42 -9.87 -17.03
C GLY A 24 23.67 -10.71 -17.32
N VAL A 25 24.86 -10.21 -16.99
CA VAL A 25 26.16 -10.88 -17.20
C VAL A 25 26.60 -11.72 -16.00
N ASP A 26 26.00 -11.55 -14.84
CA ASP A 26 26.36 -12.26 -13.59
C ASP A 26 25.13 -12.97 -13.02
N ASN A 27 24.82 -14.11 -13.59
CA ASN A 27 23.67 -14.93 -13.23
C ASN A 27 24.10 -16.24 -12.61
N ILE A 28 23.35 -16.68 -11.60
CA ILE A 28 23.42 -18.03 -11.06
C ILE A 28 22.17 -18.82 -11.43
N THR A 29 22.32 -20.16 -11.50
CA THR A 29 21.20 -21.05 -11.84
C THR A 29 20.09 -20.91 -10.80
N PHE A 30 18.83 -20.88 -11.26
CA PHE A 30 17.69 -20.83 -10.37
C PHE A 30 17.58 -22.08 -9.48
N TYR A 31 17.76 -23.25 -10.07
CA TYR A 31 17.81 -24.52 -9.35
C TYR A 31 19.26 -24.91 -9.07
N PRO A 32 19.63 -25.37 -7.87
CA PRO A 32 18.76 -25.55 -6.67
C PRO A 32 18.68 -24.32 -5.76
N TYR A 33 19.44 -23.26 -5.98
CA TYR A 33 19.66 -22.18 -5.03
C TYR A 33 18.39 -21.39 -4.69
N PHE A 34 17.72 -20.84 -5.69
CA PHE A 34 16.52 -20.03 -5.46
C PHE A 34 15.25 -20.86 -5.25
N VAL A 35 15.19 -22.08 -5.77
CA VAL A 35 14.12 -23.01 -5.49
C VAL A 35 14.09 -23.38 -4.00
N ALA A 36 15.24 -23.71 -3.40
CA ALA A 36 15.32 -24.00 -1.98
C ALA A 36 14.93 -22.81 -1.10
N LYS A 37 15.38 -21.60 -1.50
CA LYS A 37 15.04 -20.35 -0.80
C LYS A 37 13.54 -20.02 -0.88
N ASP A 38 12.95 -20.18 -2.04
CA ASP A 38 11.51 -19.97 -2.24
C ASP A 38 10.65 -20.95 -1.46
N ILE A 39 11.02 -22.25 -1.45
CA ILE A 39 10.32 -23.26 -0.68
C ILE A 39 10.42 -22.94 0.82
N PHE A 40 11.60 -22.55 1.32
CA PHE A 40 11.78 -22.15 2.71
C PHE A 40 10.88 -20.97 3.08
N ALA A 41 10.89 -19.90 2.28
CA ALA A 41 10.06 -18.73 2.50
C ALA A 41 8.56 -19.07 2.46
N PHE A 42 8.14 -19.93 1.55
CA PHE A 42 6.77 -20.41 1.45
C PHE A 42 6.36 -21.24 2.66
N CYS A 43 7.22 -22.13 3.17
CA CYS A 43 6.97 -22.88 4.40
C CYS A 43 6.82 -21.93 5.61
N CYS A 44 7.69 -20.94 5.75
CA CYS A 44 7.57 -19.93 6.81
C CYS A 44 6.24 -19.18 6.73
N PHE A 45 5.84 -18.76 5.52
CA PHE A 45 4.55 -18.13 5.30
C PHE A 45 3.38 -19.05 5.68
N LEU A 46 3.41 -20.31 5.26
CA LEU A 46 2.37 -21.28 5.60
C LEU A 46 2.25 -21.51 7.10
N ILE A 47 3.36 -21.60 7.84
CA ILE A 47 3.35 -21.70 9.29
C ILE A 47 2.64 -20.50 9.90
N PHE A 48 3.03 -19.28 9.52
CA PHE A 48 2.41 -18.05 9.99
C PHE A 48 0.91 -18.03 9.66
N PHE A 49 0.54 -18.33 8.42
CA PHE A 49 -0.84 -18.35 7.95
C PHE A 49 -1.72 -19.36 8.68
N THR A 50 -1.21 -20.58 8.88
CA THR A 50 -1.96 -21.64 9.56
C THR A 50 -2.19 -21.33 11.04
N VAL A 51 -1.31 -20.59 11.69
CA VAL A 51 -1.52 -20.12 13.07
C VAL A 51 -2.80 -19.28 13.15
N PHE A 52 -3.02 -18.34 12.22
CA PHE A 52 -4.26 -17.54 12.21
C PHE A 52 -5.49 -18.39 11.88
N ILE A 53 -5.39 -19.32 10.91
CA ILE A 53 -6.55 -20.12 10.50
C ILE A 53 -6.99 -21.08 11.60
N PHE A 54 -6.05 -21.80 12.24
CA PHE A 54 -6.39 -22.88 13.15
C PHE A 54 -6.45 -22.46 14.61
N TYR A 55 -5.63 -21.52 15.05
CA TYR A 55 -5.57 -21.13 16.46
C TYR A 55 -6.28 -19.81 16.77
N PHE A 56 -6.24 -18.85 15.83
CA PHE A 56 -6.79 -17.51 16.04
C PHE A 56 -7.68 -17.03 14.89
N PRO A 57 -8.69 -17.81 14.44
CA PRO A 57 -9.49 -17.49 13.24
C PRO A 57 -10.25 -16.16 13.34
N ASN A 58 -10.58 -15.75 14.57
CA ASN A 58 -11.41 -14.57 14.82
C ASN A 58 -10.62 -13.32 15.25
N ILE A 59 -9.28 -13.38 15.34
CA ILE A 59 -8.49 -12.25 15.86
C ILE A 59 -8.56 -11.01 14.96
N LEU A 60 -8.76 -11.20 13.66
CA LEU A 60 -8.91 -10.13 12.67
C LEU A 60 -10.37 -9.87 12.29
N ASN A 61 -11.31 -10.57 12.94
CA ASN A 61 -12.73 -10.47 12.65
C ASN A 61 -13.37 -9.32 13.44
N HIS A 62 -14.46 -8.76 12.90
CA HIS A 62 -15.25 -7.76 13.60
C HIS A 62 -16.38 -8.44 14.40
N PHE A 63 -16.66 -7.95 15.61
CA PHE A 63 -17.68 -8.53 16.50
C PHE A 63 -19.10 -8.51 15.91
N ASP A 64 -19.41 -7.55 15.02
CA ASP A 64 -20.71 -7.46 14.36
C ASP A 64 -20.99 -8.67 13.45
N ASN A 65 -19.96 -9.41 13.01
CA ASN A 65 -20.14 -10.62 12.21
C ASN A 65 -20.84 -11.76 12.95
N TYR A 66 -20.91 -11.70 14.28
CA TYR A 66 -21.65 -12.67 15.09
C TYR A 66 -23.13 -12.32 15.26
N ILE A 67 -23.53 -11.09 14.86
CA ILE A 67 -24.90 -10.60 14.98
C ILE A 67 -25.62 -10.89 13.67
N LYS A 68 -26.80 -11.53 13.75
CA LYS A 68 -27.62 -11.78 12.57
C LYS A 68 -28.04 -10.44 11.93
N ALA A 69 -27.81 -10.31 10.62
CA ALA A 69 -28.14 -9.11 9.88
C ALA A 69 -29.65 -8.79 9.96
N ASN A 70 -29.99 -7.57 10.35
CA ASN A 70 -31.34 -7.03 10.32
C ASN A 70 -31.41 -5.89 9.27
N PRO A 71 -32.15 -6.06 8.17
CA PRO A 71 -32.24 -5.03 7.11
C PRO A 71 -32.92 -3.72 7.58
N LEU A 72 -33.62 -3.74 8.72
CA LEU A 72 -34.32 -2.57 9.27
C LEU A 72 -33.51 -1.80 10.31
N GLU A 73 -32.37 -2.34 10.73
CA GLU A 73 -31.55 -1.75 11.77
C GLU A 73 -30.08 -1.69 11.34
N THR A 74 -29.54 -0.48 11.28
CA THR A 74 -28.12 -0.27 10.95
C THR A 74 -27.30 -0.11 12.24
N PRO A 75 -26.17 -0.82 12.43
CA PRO A 75 -25.30 -0.63 13.58
C PRO A 75 -24.85 0.83 13.72
N ALA A 76 -24.72 1.31 14.96
CA ALA A 76 -24.37 2.70 15.25
C ALA A 76 -22.97 3.10 14.75
N HIS A 77 -22.05 2.15 14.63
CA HIS A 77 -20.70 2.38 14.19
C HIS A 77 -20.28 1.30 13.19
N VAL A 78 -20.44 1.61 11.91
CA VAL A 78 -20.05 0.73 10.81
C VAL A 78 -18.67 1.14 10.32
N VAL A 79 -17.70 0.23 10.42
CA VAL A 79 -16.37 0.38 9.84
C VAL A 79 -16.11 -0.78 8.90
N PRO A 80 -15.40 -0.56 7.79
CA PRO A 80 -15.00 -1.63 6.89
C PRO A 80 -13.92 -2.51 7.53
N GLU A 81 -13.59 -3.63 6.88
CA GLU A 81 -12.47 -4.48 7.24
C GLU A 81 -11.15 -3.70 7.22
N TRP A 82 -10.16 -4.17 7.99
CA TRP A 82 -8.91 -3.46 8.27
C TRP A 82 -8.17 -2.94 7.03
N TYR A 83 -8.20 -3.67 5.92
CA TYR A 83 -7.53 -3.28 4.67
C TYR A 83 -8.23 -2.13 3.93
N PHE A 84 -9.48 -1.85 4.21
CA PHE A 84 -10.24 -0.73 3.64
C PHE A 84 -10.27 0.52 4.52
N LEU A 85 -9.83 0.42 5.77
CA LEU A 85 -9.89 1.52 6.75
C LEU A 85 -9.25 2.83 6.23
N PRO A 86 -8.05 2.84 5.59
CA PRO A 86 -7.46 4.09 5.14
C PRO A 86 -8.28 4.77 4.04
N TYR A 87 -8.86 4.02 3.13
CA TYR A 87 -9.71 4.56 2.06
C TYR A 87 -11.05 5.08 2.60
N TYR A 88 -11.61 4.41 3.57
CA TYR A 88 -12.81 4.89 4.26
C TYR A 88 -12.53 6.12 5.13
N ALA A 89 -11.34 6.27 5.70
CA ALA A 89 -10.91 7.48 6.37
C ALA A 89 -10.86 8.67 5.39
N ILE A 90 -10.34 8.47 4.18
CA ILE A 90 -10.34 9.47 3.11
C ILE A 90 -11.78 9.89 2.76
N LEU A 91 -12.68 8.93 2.59
CA LEU A 91 -14.11 9.20 2.34
C LEU A 91 -14.72 10.08 3.45
N ARG A 92 -14.48 9.73 4.71
CA ARG A 92 -15.02 10.43 5.88
C ARG A 92 -14.43 11.82 6.11
N SER A 93 -13.21 12.08 5.64
CA SER A 93 -12.51 13.35 5.81
C SER A 93 -13.16 14.50 5.00
N ILE A 94 -13.89 14.17 3.95
CA ILE A 94 -14.49 15.14 3.05
C ILE A 94 -15.98 15.34 3.43
N PRO A 95 -16.40 16.57 3.77
CA PRO A 95 -17.77 16.84 4.22
C PRO A 95 -18.83 16.56 3.15
N HIS A 96 -18.48 16.73 1.87
CA HIS A 96 -19.40 16.51 0.75
C HIS A 96 -19.45 15.03 0.35
N LYS A 97 -20.63 14.40 0.42
CA LYS A 97 -20.82 12.95 0.18
C LYS A 97 -20.25 12.48 -1.15
N THR A 98 -20.56 13.15 -2.23
CA THR A 98 -20.06 12.80 -3.58
C THR A 98 -18.55 13.02 -3.68
N GLY A 99 -18.04 14.11 -3.09
CA GLY A 99 -16.60 14.40 -3.03
C GLY A 99 -15.82 13.33 -2.28
N GLY A 100 -16.36 12.83 -1.17
CA GLY A 100 -15.76 11.73 -0.41
C GLY A 100 -15.65 10.43 -1.21
N ILE A 101 -16.71 10.08 -1.96
CA ILE A 101 -16.70 8.90 -2.85
C ILE A 101 -15.64 9.05 -3.95
N ILE A 102 -15.60 10.21 -4.60
CA ILE A 102 -14.61 10.49 -5.65
C ILE A 102 -13.18 10.39 -5.09
N ALA A 103 -12.93 10.95 -3.91
CA ALA A 103 -11.62 10.87 -3.28
C ALA A 103 -11.24 9.42 -2.89
N MET A 104 -12.17 8.66 -2.35
CA MET A 104 -11.92 7.25 -2.02
C MET A 104 -11.57 6.43 -3.26
N VAL A 105 -12.35 6.55 -4.33
CA VAL A 105 -12.06 5.88 -5.61
C VAL A 105 -10.76 6.41 -6.21
N GLY A 106 -10.54 7.72 -6.18
CA GLY A 106 -9.33 8.38 -6.64
C GLY A 106 -8.08 7.90 -5.89
N ALA A 107 -8.18 7.61 -4.61
CA ALA A 107 -7.07 7.09 -3.82
C ALA A 107 -6.63 5.68 -4.27
N ILE A 108 -7.54 4.87 -4.78
CA ILE A 108 -7.21 3.58 -5.39
C ILE A 108 -6.66 3.79 -6.81
N LEU A 109 -7.32 4.63 -7.60
CA LEU A 109 -6.96 4.86 -9.00
C LEU A 109 -5.62 5.58 -9.16
N VAL A 110 -5.20 6.39 -8.20
CA VAL A 110 -3.89 7.07 -8.24
C VAL A 110 -2.72 6.08 -8.35
N LEU A 111 -2.87 4.85 -7.86
CA LEU A 111 -1.85 3.81 -7.99
C LEU A 111 -1.60 3.41 -9.45
N LEU A 112 -2.63 3.47 -10.29
CA LEU A 112 -2.51 3.15 -11.72
C LEU A 112 -1.76 4.23 -12.51
N ILE A 113 -1.66 5.45 -11.96
CA ILE A 113 -0.98 6.56 -12.62
C ILE A 113 0.52 6.58 -12.28
N ILE A 114 0.96 5.87 -11.23
CA ILE A 114 2.36 5.87 -10.79
C ILE A 114 3.36 5.57 -11.92
N PRO A 115 3.17 4.58 -12.80
CA PRO A 115 4.10 4.31 -13.88
C PRO A 115 4.33 5.49 -14.83
N PHE A 116 3.33 6.38 -14.97
CA PHE A 116 3.38 7.54 -15.87
C PHE A 116 3.98 8.78 -15.20
N ILE A 117 3.84 8.91 -13.88
CA ILE A 117 4.32 10.07 -13.12
C ILE A 117 5.66 9.83 -12.43
N ASN A 118 6.15 8.60 -12.41
CA ASN A 118 7.46 8.29 -11.83
C ASN A 118 8.58 8.76 -12.79
N THR A 119 9.21 9.84 -12.42
CA THR A 119 10.29 10.50 -13.22
C THR A 119 11.68 10.02 -12.85
N SER A 120 11.80 9.09 -11.89
CA SER A 120 13.11 8.62 -11.43
C SER A 120 13.73 7.62 -12.38
N GLU A 121 14.94 7.88 -12.82
CA GLU A 121 15.79 6.95 -13.59
C GLU A 121 16.46 5.91 -12.69
N LEU A 122 16.57 6.21 -11.39
CA LEU A 122 17.18 5.32 -10.42
C LEU A 122 16.24 4.17 -10.04
N ARG A 123 16.65 2.94 -10.30
CA ARG A 123 15.85 1.74 -10.02
C ARG A 123 15.81 1.36 -8.54
N ASN A 124 16.82 1.78 -7.77
CA ASN A 124 16.94 1.40 -6.35
C ASN A 124 16.76 2.59 -5.40
N THR A 125 16.00 2.38 -4.33
CA THR A 125 15.79 3.37 -3.27
C THR A 125 17.01 3.62 -2.39
N THR A 126 18.03 2.74 -2.42
CA THR A 126 19.31 2.95 -1.70
C THR A 126 19.98 4.23 -2.13
N HIS A 127 19.89 4.56 -3.42
CA HIS A 127 20.47 5.77 -4.01
C HIS A 127 19.50 6.97 -4.00
N ARG A 128 18.36 6.83 -3.30
CA ARG A 128 17.28 7.83 -3.25
C ARG A 128 16.94 8.23 -1.80
N PRO A 129 17.86 8.89 -1.07
CA PRO A 129 17.68 9.17 0.36
C PRO A 129 16.45 10.04 0.66
N ILE A 130 16.18 11.08 -0.15
CA ILE A 130 15.02 11.96 0.04
C ILE A 130 13.71 11.17 -0.16
N PHE A 131 13.63 10.38 -1.22
CA PHE A 131 12.46 9.53 -1.45
C PHE A 131 12.24 8.53 -0.31
N LYS A 132 13.32 7.96 0.25
CA LYS A 132 13.24 7.03 1.38
C LYS A 132 12.59 7.68 2.61
N ILE A 133 12.95 8.93 2.93
CA ILE A 133 12.33 9.68 4.02
C ILE A 133 10.84 9.91 3.74
N CYS A 134 10.50 10.39 2.54
CA CYS A 134 9.11 10.65 2.15
C CYS A 134 8.26 9.37 2.14
N PHE A 135 8.85 8.23 1.78
CA PHE A 135 8.18 6.93 1.84
C PHE A 135 7.83 6.54 3.29
N TRP A 136 8.76 6.70 4.23
CA TRP A 136 8.48 6.38 5.63
C TRP A 136 7.44 7.32 6.25
N LEU A 137 7.47 8.59 5.87
CA LEU A 137 6.41 9.53 6.25
C LEU A 137 5.06 9.14 5.67
N PHE A 138 5.04 8.67 4.41
CA PHE A 138 3.82 8.15 3.78
C PHE A 138 3.29 6.91 4.51
N LEU A 139 4.16 5.97 4.87
CA LEU A 139 3.76 4.79 5.63
C LEU A 139 3.17 5.17 7.00
N SER A 140 3.80 6.11 7.70
CA SER A 140 3.27 6.65 8.97
C SER A 140 1.90 7.30 8.78
N ASN A 141 1.74 8.09 7.72
CA ASN A 141 0.46 8.70 7.36
C ASN A 141 -0.63 7.66 7.06
N PHE A 142 -0.28 6.58 6.38
CA PHE A 142 -1.20 5.48 6.09
C PHE A 142 -1.69 4.79 7.37
N ILE A 143 -0.80 4.59 8.35
CA ILE A 143 -1.15 4.09 9.69
C ILE A 143 -2.07 5.07 10.42
N ILE A 144 -1.81 6.38 10.31
CA ILE A 144 -2.68 7.41 10.90
C ILE A 144 -4.09 7.33 10.29
N LEU A 145 -4.23 7.16 8.98
CA LEU A 145 -5.54 7.00 8.34
C LEU A 145 -6.30 5.76 8.87
N ILE A 146 -5.61 4.62 9.05
CA ILE A 146 -6.19 3.41 9.64
C ILE A 146 -6.71 3.72 11.05
N TRP A 147 -5.89 4.37 11.87
CA TRP A 147 -6.23 4.70 13.24
C TRP A 147 -7.40 5.70 13.34
N VAL A 148 -7.38 6.78 12.55
CA VAL A 148 -8.45 7.79 12.52
C VAL A 148 -9.79 7.19 12.08
N CYS A 149 -9.77 6.24 11.16
CA CYS A 149 -10.97 5.56 10.69
C CYS A 149 -11.74 4.85 11.82
N GLN A 150 -11.04 4.29 12.78
CA GLN A 150 -11.61 3.57 13.93
C GLN A 150 -12.14 4.51 15.02
N LYS A 151 -11.88 5.82 14.93
CA LYS A 151 -12.33 6.80 15.92
C LYS A 151 -13.72 7.33 15.59
N PRO A 152 -14.49 7.75 16.63
CA PRO A 152 -15.77 8.38 16.42
C PRO A 152 -15.64 9.68 15.60
N VAL A 153 -16.72 10.06 14.93
CA VAL A 153 -16.76 11.27 14.10
C VAL A 153 -16.80 12.49 15.02
N ARG A 154 -15.61 13.08 15.28
CA ARG A 154 -15.45 14.34 16.03
C ARG A 154 -14.55 15.26 15.24
N ASP A 155 -14.70 16.57 15.40
CA ASP A 155 -14.02 17.59 14.60
C ASP A 155 -12.49 17.40 14.55
N ASN A 156 -11.87 17.07 15.68
CA ASN A 156 -10.43 16.83 15.74
C ASN A 156 -9.97 15.64 14.85
N PHE A 157 -10.75 14.56 14.84
CA PHE A 157 -10.42 13.40 14.00
C PHE A 157 -10.75 13.64 12.53
N ILE A 158 -11.77 14.43 12.24
CA ILE A 158 -12.07 14.87 10.85
C ILE A 158 -10.92 15.72 10.34
N LEU A 159 -10.49 16.71 11.09
CA LEU A 159 -9.37 17.59 10.72
C LEU A 159 -8.09 16.80 10.49
N LEU A 160 -7.73 15.88 11.39
CA LEU A 160 -6.58 15.01 11.21
C LEU A 160 -6.71 14.13 9.96
N GLY A 161 -7.91 13.60 9.70
CA GLY A 161 -8.21 12.85 8.48
C GLY A 161 -8.04 13.68 7.21
N GLN A 162 -8.40 14.96 7.23
CA GLN A 162 -8.22 15.90 6.12
C GLN A 162 -6.74 16.13 5.81
N PHE A 163 -5.91 16.41 6.83
CA PHE A 163 -4.46 16.56 6.65
C PHE A 163 -3.83 15.26 6.12
N ALA A 164 -4.21 14.13 6.68
CA ALA A 164 -3.69 12.84 6.24
C ALA A 164 -4.11 12.51 4.80
N THR A 165 -5.34 12.85 4.41
CA THR A 165 -5.84 12.70 3.05
C THR A 165 -5.11 13.61 2.08
N PHE A 166 -4.91 14.87 2.45
CA PHE A 166 -4.13 15.83 1.65
C PHE A 166 -2.70 15.31 1.42
N TYR A 167 -2.03 14.84 2.48
CA TYR A 167 -0.68 14.28 2.36
C TYR A 167 -0.66 13.00 1.50
N TYR A 168 -1.69 12.15 1.57
CA TYR A 168 -1.82 10.96 0.75
C TYR A 168 -1.74 11.30 -0.75
N PHE A 169 -2.55 12.23 -1.22
CA PHE A 169 -2.53 12.65 -2.61
C PHE A 169 -1.28 13.44 -2.98
N THR A 170 -0.78 14.27 -2.08
CA THR A 170 0.48 15.01 -2.27
C THR A 170 1.65 14.06 -2.50
N PHE A 171 1.71 12.96 -1.76
CA PHE A 171 2.77 11.98 -1.92
C PHE A 171 2.79 11.41 -3.35
N PHE A 172 1.66 10.94 -3.84
CA PHE A 172 1.61 10.34 -5.18
C PHE A 172 1.73 11.37 -6.29
N LEU A 173 0.97 12.45 -6.24
CA LEU A 173 0.86 13.38 -7.37
C LEU A 173 1.98 14.43 -7.44
N LEU A 174 2.60 14.75 -6.32
CA LEU A 174 3.63 15.80 -6.25
C LEU A 174 4.99 15.27 -5.82
N LEU A 175 5.07 14.54 -4.70
CA LEU A 175 6.38 14.14 -4.16
C LEU A 175 7.08 13.10 -5.04
N ILE A 176 6.36 12.10 -5.58
CA ILE A 176 6.96 11.11 -6.47
C ILE A 176 7.60 11.77 -7.71
N PRO A 177 6.89 12.57 -8.51
CA PRO A 177 7.49 13.16 -9.71
C PRO A 177 8.57 14.20 -9.39
N ILE A 178 8.37 15.07 -8.40
CA ILE A 178 9.32 16.15 -8.07
C ILE A 178 10.62 15.55 -7.54
N ILE A 179 10.53 14.67 -6.54
CA ILE A 179 11.71 14.04 -5.91
C ILE A 179 12.41 13.12 -6.93
N GLY A 180 11.64 12.39 -7.75
CA GLY A 180 12.20 11.56 -8.80
C GLY A 180 13.10 12.35 -9.72
N LYS A 181 12.63 13.51 -10.21
CA LYS A 181 13.39 14.39 -11.10
C LYS A 181 14.64 14.97 -10.42
N ILE A 182 14.47 15.57 -9.22
CA ILE A 182 15.58 16.16 -8.46
C ILE A 182 16.69 15.14 -8.21
N GLN A 183 16.36 13.93 -7.77
CA GLN A 183 17.36 12.93 -7.47
C GLN A 183 18.04 12.34 -8.71
N SER A 184 17.34 12.25 -9.84
CA SER A 184 17.95 11.84 -11.11
C SER A 184 18.95 12.91 -11.61
N GLU A 185 18.60 14.18 -11.52
CA GLU A 185 19.50 15.28 -11.88
C GLU A 185 20.76 15.31 -10.99
N LEU A 186 20.63 15.07 -9.68
CA LEU A 186 21.76 15.04 -8.74
C LEU A 186 22.76 13.89 -8.98
N VAL A 187 22.32 12.80 -9.60
CA VAL A 187 23.19 11.65 -9.88
C VAL A 187 23.87 11.79 -11.26
N ASN A 188 23.27 12.56 -12.16
CA ASN A 188 23.83 12.83 -13.49
C ASN A 188 24.90 13.94 -13.47
N PHE A 189 25.18 14.56 -12.33
CA PHE A 189 26.31 15.44 -12.07
C PHE A 189 27.48 14.67 -11.47
#